data_1c05590264bb679bd967560692adc058
#
_entry.id   1c05590264bb679bd967560692adc058
#
_cell.length_a   1.000
_cell.length_b   1.000
_cell.length_c   1.000
_cell.angle_alpha   90.00
_cell.angle_beta   90.00
_cell.angle_gamma   90.00
#
_symmetry.space_group_name_H-M   'P 1'
#
loop_
_entity.id
_entity.type
_entity.pdbx_description
1 polymer ?
#
loop_
_entity_poly.entity_id
_entity_poly.type
_entity_poly.pdbx_seq_one_letter_code
_entity_poly.pdbx_strand_id
1 'polypeptide(L)'
;MNNSIEIYHSQDGSVQLNVKLENETVWLSANQMAMLFDRDAKTIRKHINNVFADGELAKESNTHFLRVANSDKPVPFYNLDVIISVGYRVKSRQGVQFRQWATSVLKQYLIKGYVVNQQIKLDRYNELKDVVRLMSRSIVLQDNVTTDEYSGLLKSNIRQMYQTFSA
;
A
#
# COMPACT_ATOMS: atom_id res chain seq x y z
N MET A 1 11.81 -13.69 -4.03
CA MET A 1 10.44 -13.19 -4.27
C MET A 1 10.49 -11.67 -4.16
N ASN A 2 10.24 -10.97 -5.29
CA ASN A 2 10.20 -9.50 -5.29
C ASN A 2 8.89 -9.06 -4.62
N ASN A 3 8.96 -8.67 -3.37
CA ASN A 3 7.85 -8.06 -2.65
C ASN A 3 7.83 -6.55 -2.96
N SER A 4 7.57 -6.19 -4.21
CA SER A 4 7.30 -4.81 -4.58
C SER A 4 5.81 -4.54 -4.34
N ILE A 5 5.49 -3.68 -3.40
CA ILE A 5 4.13 -3.21 -3.20
C ILE A 5 3.98 -1.88 -3.93
N GLU A 6 2.98 -1.82 -4.77
CA GLU A 6 2.56 -0.60 -5.43
C GLU A 6 1.76 0.24 -4.43
N ILE A 7 2.30 1.39 -4.03
CA ILE A 7 1.72 2.18 -2.93
C ILE A 7 0.88 3.34 -3.43
N TYR A 8 1.17 3.87 -4.60
CA TYR A 8 0.46 5.04 -5.11
C TYR A 8 0.38 5.03 -6.63
N HIS A 9 -0.84 5.20 -7.13
CA HIS A 9 -1.12 5.58 -8.52
C HIS A 9 -1.64 7.01 -8.55
N SER A 10 -1.04 7.86 -9.36
CA SER A 10 -1.67 9.13 -9.69
C SER A 10 -2.95 8.86 -10.51
N GLN A 11 -3.99 9.69 -10.34
CA GLN A 11 -5.26 9.52 -11.06
C GLN A 11 -5.12 9.55 -12.58
N ASP A 12 -4.05 10.14 -13.10
CA ASP A 12 -3.71 10.20 -14.53
C ASP A 12 -2.77 9.07 -14.99
N GLY A 13 -2.42 8.13 -14.10
CA GLY A 13 -1.52 7.01 -14.40
C GLY A 13 -0.06 7.40 -14.67
N SER A 14 0.29 8.68 -14.49
CA SER A 14 1.63 9.20 -14.83
C SER A 14 2.70 8.85 -13.81
N VAL A 15 2.32 8.50 -12.58
CA VAL A 15 3.24 8.13 -11.51
C VAL A 15 2.84 6.79 -10.92
N GLN A 16 3.69 5.80 -11.14
CA GLN A 16 3.63 4.48 -10.53
C GLN A 16 4.89 4.28 -9.70
N LEU A 17 4.75 4.10 -8.40
CA LEU A 17 5.88 3.90 -7.51
C LEU A 17 5.89 2.46 -7.01
N ASN A 18 6.85 1.67 -7.50
CA ASN A 18 7.15 0.35 -6.96
C ASN A 18 8.06 0.52 -5.75
N VAL A 19 7.56 0.20 -4.58
CA VAL A 19 8.29 0.38 -3.32
C VAL A 19 8.54 -0.96 -2.66
N LYS A 20 9.74 -1.14 -2.17
CA LYS A 20 10.11 -2.30 -1.35
C LYS A 20 9.65 -2.05 0.08
N LEU A 21 8.77 -2.91 0.58
CA LEU A 21 8.46 -2.94 2.02
C LEU A 21 9.61 -3.60 2.77
N GLU A 22 10.16 -2.88 3.70
CA GLU A 22 11.15 -3.39 4.64
C GLU A 22 10.70 -2.98 6.04
N ASN A 23 10.50 -3.96 6.94
CA ASN A 23 10.02 -3.74 8.30
C ASN A 23 8.69 -2.96 8.41
N GLU A 24 7.69 -3.32 7.60
CA GLU A 24 6.34 -2.72 7.58
C GLU A 24 6.29 -1.24 7.22
N THR A 25 7.37 -0.68 6.68
CA THR A 25 7.40 0.71 6.20
C THR A 25 8.01 0.82 4.81
N VAL A 26 7.81 1.96 4.20
CA VAL A 26 8.29 2.32 2.86
C VAL A 26 9.45 3.27 3.00
N TRP A 27 10.50 3.04 2.22
CA TRP A 27 11.69 3.87 2.21
C TRP A 27 11.89 4.51 0.84
N LEU A 28 11.95 5.84 0.78
CA LEU A 28 12.23 6.61 -0.44
C LEU A 28 13.43 7.54 -0.24
N SER A 29 14.24 7.66 -1.29
CA SER A 29 15.24 8.74 -1.40
C SER A 29 14.57 10.07 -1.75
N ALA A 30 15.28 11.18 -1.53
CA ALA A 30 14.80 12.50 -1.94
C ALA A 30 14.52 12.60 -3.45
N ASN A 31 15.27 11.88 -4.30
CA ASN A 31 15.04 11.85 -5.74
C ASN A 31 13.74 11.09 -6.09
N GLN A 32 13.45 9.98 -5.43
CA GLN A 32 12.19 9.26 -5.60
C GLN A 32 10.99 10.09 -5.13
N MET A 33 11.12 10.81 -4.01
CA MET A 33 10.07 11.75 -3.57
C MET A 33 9.90 12.93 -4.55
N ALA A 34 10.98 13.37 -5.19
CA ALA A 34 10.93 14.43 -6.22
C ALA A 34 10.06 13.99 -7.40
N MET A 35 10.21 12.73 -7.85
CA MET A 35 9.35 12.15 -8.88
C MET A 35 7.91 11.96 -8.40
N LEU A 36 7.72 11.44 -7.17
CA LEU A 36 6.40 11.21 -6.59
C LEU A 36 5.57 12.50 -6.50
N PHE A 37 6.18 13.60 -6.07
CA PHE A 37 5.50 14.87 -5.82
C PHE A 37 5.65 15.89 -6.97
N ASP A 38 6.28 15.50 -8.08
CA ASP A 38 6.57 16.38 -9.22
C ASP A 38 7.20 17.70 -8.76
N ARG A 39 8.35 17.59 -8.08
CA ARG A 39 9.15 18.70 -7.57
C ARG A 39 10.62 18.39 -7.73
N ASP A 40 11.42 19.45 -7.79
CA ASP A 40 12.88 19.30 -7.83
C ASP A 40 13.41 18.72 -6.49
N ALA A 41 14.47 17.94 -6.57
CA ALA A 41 15.05 17.25 -5.42
C ALA A 41 15.62 18.23 -4.36
N LYS A 42 15.98 19.46 -4.74
CA LYS A 42 16.46 20.50 -3.80
C LYS A 42 15.30 20.97 -2.91
N THR A 43 14.13 21.20 -3.49
CA THR A 43 12.91 21.57 -2.76
C THR A 43 12.49 20.44 -1.82
N ILE A 44 12.53 19.20 -2.27
CA ILE A 44 12.22 18.03 -1.41
C ILE A 44 13.20 17.95 -0.23
N ARG A 45 14.51 18.08 -0.46
CA ARG A 45 15.51 18.09 0.63
C ARG A 45 15.27 19.22 1.62
N LYS A 46 14.85 20.40 1.15
CA LYS A 46 14.48 21.51 2.03
C LYS A 46 13.30 21.14 2.93
N HIS A 47 12.25 20.50 2.38
CA HIS A 47 11.12 20.05 3.19
C HIS A 47 11.51 18.97 4.19
N ILE A 48 12.33 18.00 3.79
CA ILE A 48 12.86 16.96 4.69
C ILE A 48 13.64 17.59 5.85
N ASN A 49 14.54 18.53 5.54
CA ASN A 49 15.33 19.23 6.57
C ASN A 49 14.44 20.01 7.54
N ASN A 50 13.37 20.65 7.03
CA ASN A 50 12.42 21.36 7.88
C ASN A 50 11.67 20.41 8.82
N VAL A 51 11.25 19.23 8.36
CA VAL A 51 10.59 18.21 9.21
C VAL A 51 11.46 17.87 10.42
N PHE A 52 12.75 17.67 10.20
CA PHE A 52 13.69 17.37 11.30
C PHE A 52 14.03 18.61 12.14
N ALA A 53 14.20 19.77 11.51
CA ALA A 53 14.52 21.03 12.21
C ALA A 53 13.36 21.50 13.11
N ASP A 54 12.11 21.31 12.66
CA ASP A 54 10.91 21.67 13.42
C ASP A 54 10.64 20.66 14.57
N GLY A 55 11.43 19.57 14.67
CA GLY A 55 11.25 18.53 15.68
C GLY A 55 10.01 17.65 15.46
N GLU A 56 9.43 17.69 14.25
CA GLU A 56 8.26 16.86 13.92
C GLU A 56 8.61 15.37 13.96
N LEU A 57 9.79 15.00 13.46
CA LEU A 57 10.32 13.65 13.47
C LEU A 57 11.81 13.64 13.87
N ALA A 58 12.24 12.57 14.55
CA ALA A 58 13.66 12.35 14.86
C ALA A 58 14.40 11.82 13.62
N LYS A 59 15.53 12.41 13.25
CA LYS A 59 16.26 12.04 12.05
C LYS A 59 16.83 10.63 12.11
N GLU A 60 17.30 10.20 13.26
CA GLU A 60 18.02 8.93 13.49
C GLU A 60 17.12 7.72 13.23
N SER A 61 15.86 7.77 13.67
CA SER A 61 14.89 6.68 13.50
C SER A 61 14.19 6.69 12.14
N ASN A 62 14.24 7.81 11.42
CA ASN A 62 13.49 8.04 10.18
C ASN A 62 14.38 8.15 8.93
N THR A 63 15.70 7.87 9.07
CA THR A 63 16.66 7.93 7.95
C THR A 63 17.58 6.71 7.97
N HIS A 64 17.67 6.02 6.81
CA HIS A 64 18.65 4.97 6.57
C HIS A 64 19.58 5.38 5.43
N PHE A 65 20.85 5.01 5.55
CA PHE A 65 21.86 5.25 4.53
C PHE A 65 22.16 3.97 3.77
N LEU A 66 21.85 3.93 2.48
CA LEU A 66 22.04 2.77 1.62
C LEU A 66 23.05 3.08 0.51
N ARG A 67 23.91 2.10 0.19
CA ARG A 67 24.73 2.15 -1.01
C ARG A 67 23.87 1.73 -2.20
N VAL A 68 23.77 2.61 -3.18
CA VAL A 68 23.05 2.33 -4.43
C VAL A 68 24.02 2.29 -5.60
N ALA A 69 23.68 1.54 -6.64
CA ALA A 69 24.46 1.50 -7.87
C ALA A 69 24.65 2.92 -8.42
N ASN A 70 25.83 3.20 -8.97
CA ASN A 70 26.22 4.51 -9.52
C ASN A 70 26.32 5.66 -8.50
N SER A 71 26.52 5.37 -7.21
CA SER A 71 26.79 6.39 -6.18
C SER A 71 28.01 5.99 -5.35
N ASP A 72 29.04 6.84 -5.35
CA ASP A 72 30.23 6.64 -4.52
C ASP A 72 29.99 6.83 -3.04
N LYS A 73 28.89 7.52 -2.71
CA LYS A 73 28.49 7.83 -1.33
C LYS A 73 27.16 7.18 -0.98
N PRO A 74 26.96 6.76 0.27
CA PRO A 74 25.65 6.30 0.72
C PRO A 74 24.57 7.36 0.52
N VAL A 75 23.44 6.94 -0.01
CA VAL A 75 22.27 7.80 -0.25
C VAL A 75 21.31 7.67 0.93
N PRO A 76 20.80 8.79 1.48
CA PRO A 76 19.80 8.75 2.51
C PRO A 76 18.43 8.34 1.95
N PHE A 77 17.79 7.40 2.61
CA PHE A 77 16.40 6.97 2.42
C PHE A 77 15.59 7.33 3.66
N TYR A 78 14.38 7.72 3.46
CA TYR A 78 13.46 8.22 4.48
C TYR A 78 12.22 7.34 4.53
N ASN A 79 11.72 7.07 5.73
CA ASN A 79 10.57 6.21 5.95
C ASN A 79 9.23 6.89 5.57
N LEU A 80 8.13 6.14 5.71
CA LEU A 80 6.79 6.58 5.37
C LEU A 80 6.37 7.86 6.13
N ASP A 81 6.79 8.02 7.39
CA ASP A 81 6.43 9.18 8.19
C ASP A 81 6.99 10.48 7.59
N VAL A 82 8.27 10.45 7.16
CA VAL A 82 8.89 11.59 6.45
C VAL A 82 8.21 11.83 5.10
N ILE A 83 7.87 10.77 4.36
CA ILE A 83 7.19 10.89 3.07
C ILE A 83 5.83 11.59 3.24
N ILE A 84 5.06 11.21 4.26
CA ILE A 84 3.77 11.83 4.59
C ILE A 84 3.97 13.30 4.95
N SER A 85 4.88 13.61 5.87
CA SER A 85 5.16 14.98 6.31
C SER A 85 5.60 15.90 5.16
N VAL A 86 6.44 15.39 4.26
CA VAL A 86 6.84 16.11 3.03
C VAL A 86 5.63 16.29 2.11
N GLY A 87 4.82 15.28 1.90
CA GLY A 87 3.62 15.32 1.04
C GLY A 87 2.61 16.38 1.48
N TYR A 88 2.48 16.62 2.78
CA TYR A 88 1.62 17.68 3.31
C TYR A 88 2.20 19.09 3.11
N ARG A 89 3.52 19.22 2.99
CA ARG A 89 4.22 20.52 2.82
C ARG A 89 4.40 20.92 1.35
N VAL A 90 4.39 19.95 0.44
CA VAL A 90 4.67 20.19 -0.98
C VAL A 90 3.50 20.89 -1.67
N LYS A 91 3.78 22.00 -2.35
CA LYS A 91 2.82 22.76 -3.17
C LYS A 91 2.92 22.32 -4.63
N SER A 92 2.36 21.16 -4.96
CA SER A 92 2.24 20.64 -6.34
C SER A 92 0.87 20.01 -6.55
N ARG A 93 0.51 19.76 -7.81
CA ARG A 93 -0.73 19.05 -8.15
C ARG A 93 -0.72 17.64 -7.52
N GLN A 94 0.39 16.93 -7.61
CA GLN A 94 0.59 15.61 -7.02
C GLN A 94 0.52 15.66 -5.48
N GLY A 95 1.08 16.70 -4.85
CA GLY A 95 0.94 16.91 -3.41
C GLY A 95 -0.51 17.15 -2.99
N VAL A 96 -1.32 17.86 -3.79
CA VAL A 96 -2.75 18.00 -3.54
C VAL A 96 -3.47 16.65 -3.64
N GLN A 97 -3.22 15.90 -4.71
CA GLN A 97 -3.81 14.56 -4.91
C GLN A 97 -3.43 13.61 -3.77
N PHE A 98 -2.16 13.61 -3.35
CA PHE A 98 -1.70 12.82 -2.21
C PHE A 98 -2.46 13.17 -0.92
N ARG A 99 -2.62 14.46 -0.60
CA ARG A 99 -3.39 14.88 0.59
C ARG A 99 -4.86 14.50 0.51
N GLN A 100 -5.49 14.61 -0.65
CA GLN A 100 -6.88 14.20 -0.87
C GLN A 100 -7.03 12.69 -0.65
N TRP A 101 -6.12 11.90 -1.21
CA TRP A 101 -6.09 10.45 -1.00
C TRP A 101 -5.88 10.11 0.48
N ALA A 102 -4.86 10.66 1.14
CA ALA A 102 -4.58 10.41 2.55
C ALA A 102 -5.77 10.80 3.46
N THR A 103 -6.41 11.93 3.18
CA THR A 103 -7.62 12.38 3.89
C THR A 103 -8.78 11.42 3.67
N SER A 104 -8.96 10.91 2.46
CA SER A 104 -9.99 9.91 2.12
C SER A 104 -9.77 8.61 2.91
N VAL A 105 -8.54 8.10 2.95
CA VAL A 105 -8.14 6.91 3.71
C VAL A 105 -8.44 7.10 5.21
N LEU A 106 -8.02 8.24 5.78
CA LEU A 106 -8.26 8.55 7.19
C LEU A 106 -9.76 8.66 7.51
N LYS A 107 -10.54 9.32 6.65
CA LYS A 107 -12.00 9.40 6.82
C LYS A 107 -12.65 8.01 6.78
N GLN A 108 -12.26 7.16 5.84
CA GLN A 108 -12.78 5.79 5.78
C GLN A 108 -12.47 5.01 7.05
N TYR A 109 -11.25 5.12 7.57
CA TYR A 109 -10.85 4.49 8.81
C TYR A 109 -11.66 4.99 10.00
N LEU A 110 -11.85 6.31 10.17
CA LEU A 110 -12.60 6.90 11.26
C LEU A 110 -14.10 6.57 11.21
N ILE A 111 -14.68 6.49 10.00
CA ILE A 111 -16.12 6.24 9.83
C ILE A 111 -16.43 4.74 9.87
N LYS A 112 -15.62 3.92 9.22
CA LYS A 112 -15.89 2.48 9.04
C LYS A 112 -15.14 1.59 10.05
N GLY A 113 -14.18 2.15 10.81
CA GLY A 113 -13.31 1.41 11.71
C GLY A 113 -12.24 0.56 11.03
N TYR A 114 -12.17 0.55 9.69
CA TYR A 114 -11.15 -0.16 8.91
C TYR A 114 -10.96 0.47 7.53
N VAL A 115 -9.78 0.24 6.96
CA VAL A 115 -9.46 0.59 5.56
C VAL A 115 -9.14 -0.70 4.82
N VAL A 116 -9.81 -0.93 3.71
CA VAL A 116 -9.56 -2.08 2.84
C VAL A 116 -8.82 -1.59 1.60
N ASN A 117 -7.63 -2.12 1.37
CA ASN A 117 -6.96 -1.96 0.08
C ASN A 117 -7.72 -2.81 -0.95
N GLN A 118 -8.43 -2.16 -1.86
CA GLN A 118 -9.27 -2.84 -2.86
C GLN A 118 -8.47 -3.75 -3.78
N GLN A 119 -7.21 -3.42 -4.07
CA GLN A 119 -6.32 -4.24 -4.89
C GLN A 119 -6.02 -5.58 -4.20
N ILE A 120 -5.62 -5.54 -2.94
CA ILE A 120 -5.39 -6.76 -2.14
C ILE A 120 -6.67 -7.58 -1.97
N LYS A 121 -7.84 -6.93 -1.90
CA LYS A 121 -9.13 -7.60 -1.81
C LYS A 121 -9.44 -8.42 -3.07
N LEU A 122 -9.14 -7.88 -4.25
CA LEU A 122 -9.35 -8.56 -5.54
C LEU A 122 -8.40 -9.77 -5.69
N ASP A 123 -7.13 -9.60 -5.37
CA ASP A 123 -6.12 -10.66 -5.47
C ASP A 123 -6.43 -11.80 -4.48
N ARG A 124 -6.70 -11.48 -3.22
CA ARG A 124 -7.10 -12.47 -2.21
C ARG A 124 -8.45 -13.14 -2.50
N TYR A 125 -9.37 -12.41 -3.13
CA TYR A 125 -10.65 -12.99 -3.56
C TYR A 125 -10.43 -14.03 -4.66
N ASN A 126 -9.58 -13.76 -5.62
CA ASN A 126 -9.24 -14.71 -6.68
C ASN A 126 -8.50 -15.93 -6.13
N GLU A 127 -7.53 -15.74 -5.25
CA GLU A 127 -6.83 -16.82 -4.54
C GLU A 127 -7.81 -17.70 -3.74
N LEU A 128 -8.72 -17.08 -2.97
CA LEU A 128 -9.73 -17.81 -2.20
C LEU A 128 -10.68 -18.58 -3.10
N LYS A 129 -11.09 -17.99 -4.22
CA LYS A 129 -11.94 -18.65 -5.23
C LYS A 129 -11.25 -19.88 -5.84
N ASP A 130 -9.95 -19.78 -6.10
CA ASP A 130 -9.17 -20.89 -6.65
C ASP A 130 -8.97 -22.00 -5.61
N VAL A 131 -8.72 -21.66 -4.34
CA VAL A 131 -8.65 -22.62 -3.23
C VAL A 131 -9.98 -23.35 -3.03
N VAL A 132 -11.11 -22.61 -3.02
CA VAL A 132 -12.45 -23.19 -2.92
C VAL A 132 -12.74 -24.11 -4.10
N ARG A 133 -12.32 -23.75 -5.31
CA ARG A 133 -12.48 -24.56 -6.52
C ARG A 133 -11.65 -25.85 -6.48
N LEU A 134 -10.42 -25.78 -5.95
CA LEU A 134 -9.56 -26.94 -5.73
C LEU A 134 -10.15 -27.88 -4.67
N MET A 135 -10.62 -27.33 -3.55
CA MET A 135 -11.28 -28.10 -2.49
C MET A 135 -12.55 -28.79 -3.00
N SER A 136 -13.37 -28.10 -3.78
CA SER A 136 -14.58 -28.68 -4.39
C SER A 136 -14.25 -29.82 -5.33
N ARG A 137 -13.17 -29.76 -6.11
CA ARG A 137 -12.70 -30.86 -6.97
C ARG A 137 -12.18 -32.04 -6.17
N SER A 138 -11.47 -31.81 -5.06
CA SER A 138 -10.96 -32.86 -4.18
C SER A 138 -12.10 -33.63 -3.49
N ILE A 139 -13.18 -32.95 -3.14
CA ILE A 139 -14.36 -33.54 -2.51
C ILE A 139 -15.13 -34.41 -3.53
N VAL A 140 -15.24 -33.97 -4.78
CA VAL A 140 -15.89 -34.75 -5.87
C VAL A 140 -15.10 -36.00 -6.24
N LEU A 141 -13.77 -36.00 -6.01
CA LEU A 141 -12.91 -37.17 -6.29
C LEU A 141 -12.89 -38.20 -5.14
N GLN A 142 -13.38 -37.86 -3.94
CA GLN A 142 -13.58 -38.78 -2.82
C GLN A 142 -15.03 -39.27 -2.82
N ASP A 143 -15.29 -40.31 -3.58
CA ASP A 143 -16.58 -40.90 -3.95
C ASP A 143 -17.34 -41.56 -2.78
N ASN A 144 -17.58 -40.90 -1.66
CA ASN A 144 -18.46 -41.49 -0.62
C ASN A 144 -19.14 -40.48 0.34
N VAL A 145 -19.30 -39.21 -0.07
CA VAL A 145 -20.06 -38.23 0.74
C VAL A 145 -21.15 -37.62 -0.13
N THR A 146 -22.40 -37.77 0.31
CA THR A 146 -23.58 -37.27 -0.39
C THR A 146 -23.46 -35.74 -0.67
N THR A 147 -23.38 -35.48 -1.95
CA THR A 147 -22.98 -34.18 -2.59
C THR A 147 -23.93 -33.02 -2.26
N ASP A 148 -25.16 -33.29 -1.79
CA ASP A 148 -26.19 -32.25 -1.67
C ASP A 148 -26.12 -31.41 -0.38
N GLU A 149 -25.73 -32.00 0.75
CA GLU A 149 -25.63 -31.24 2.01
C GLU A 149 -24.43 -30.33 2.07
N TYR A 150 -23.27 -30.73 1.53
CA TYR A 150 -22.06 -29.92 1.53
C TYR A 150 -22.11 -28.79 0.51
N SER A 151 -22.75 -28.98 -0.64
CA SER A 151 -22.93 -27.93 -1.63
C SER A 151 -23.89 -26.84 -1.16
N GLY A 152 -24.90 -27.20 -0.36
CA GLY A 152 -25.83 -26.29 0.30
C GLY A 152 -25.14 -25.41 1.35
N LEU A 153 -24.32 -26.00 2.21
CA LEU A 153 -23.53 -25.29 3.24
C LEU A 153 -22.48 -24.36 2.64
N LEU A 154 -21.76 -24.80 1.60
CA LEU A 154 -20.78 -23.97 0.90
C LEU A 154 -21.42 -22.76 0.21
N LYS A 155 -22.57 -22.97 -0.46
CA LYS A 155 -23.31 -21.88 -1.12
C LYS A 155 -23.87 -20.89 -0.11
N SER A 156 -24.35 -21.32 1.04
CA SER A 156 -24.86 -20.46 2.10
C SER A 156 -23.75 -19.64 2.75
N ASN A 157 -22.59 -20.24 3.06
CA ASN A 157 -21.43 -19.55 3.62
C ASN A 157 -20.81 -18.53 2.65
N ILE A 158 -20.72 -18.88 1.37
CA ILE A 158 -20.27 -17.95 0.32
C ILE A 158 -21.25 -16.77 0.20
N ARG A 159 -22.55 -17.02 0.23
CA ARG A 159 -23.59 -15.98 0.16
C ARG A 159 -23.54 -15.04 1.38
N GLN A 160 -23.31 -15.58 2.56
CA GLN A 160 -23.16 -14.82 3.80
C GLN A 160 -21.89 -13.96 3.80
N MET A 161 -20.77 -14.49 3.28
CA MET A 161 -19.56 -13.71 3.03
C MET A 161 -19.80 -12.55 2.05
N TYR A 162 -20.52 -12.78 0.96
CA TYR A 162 -20.87 -11.72 0.00
C TYR A 162 -21.69 -10.59 0.63
N GLN A 163 -22.65 -10.92 1.50
CA GLN A 163 -23.46 -9.92 2.18
C GLN A 163 -22.66 -9.09 3.20
N THR A 164 -21.71 -9.71 3.89
CA THR A 164 -20.84 -9.03 4.87
C THR A 164 -19.83 -8.09 4.20
N PHE A 165 -19.45 -8.35 2.94
CA PHE A 165 -18.51 -7.53 2.18
C PHE A 165 -19.15 -6.50 1.24
N SER A 166 -20.47 -6.53 1.07
CA SER A 166 -21.22 -5.59 0.21
C SER A 166 -21.97 -4.52 1.01
N ALA A 167 -21.94 -4.60 2.33
CA ALA A 167 -22.43 -3.57 3.26
C ALA A 167 -21.26 -2.71 3.76
#